data_9159f829d1320fdcccea61b5cf35df3b
#
_entry.id   9159f829d1320fdcccea61b5cf35df3b
#
_cell.length_a   1.000
_cell.length_b   1.000
_cell.length_c   1.000
_cell.angle_alpha   90.00
_cell.angle_beta   90.00
_cell.angle_gamma   90.00
#
_symmetry.space_group_name_H-M   'P 1'
#
loop_
_entity.id
_entity.type
_entity.pdbx_description
1 polymer ?
#
loop_
_entity_poly.entity_id
_entity_poly.type
_entity_poly.pdbx_seq_one_letter_code
_entity_poly.pdbx_strand_id
1 'polypeptide(L)'
;MCVLALLLAGSGCRTIDDRLAGAVSPQEIAQATADYYVADAQDESCAVAVVTPEGTSFACAGAATAHTLFRIASLSKFFLHPVLLNLHAEGRLNLDRPVTAYAKLDLPPEYGAVTLRDLLLNRSGLPREFIVRWEPFDMLVAFSCGFFGTHIYAAFDTRERFARMAWRPWWRHAVRARREIYSNVGFGLLGMAVEDALGKPLEAVLRDELTGPRHLADTTYEPTGDQTNRLTRACAGHLPWLVRRRHEVPDHRLGDALRATGGLFSSAADCAALFASYWPLVDAQLREREIASCPDEAVFGLLRVHVLPSGRRVLYRAGMIYGGASFVGFDPGTRTVVVILRNVTSWPDKRGFAVMEALRARQPQNHPPRPHASARPPGPTFGCRTPRARGGPPRTSAPTTDAARRAKYPRRPRRVASERA
;
A
#
# COMPACT_ATOMS: atom_id res chain seq x y z
N MET A 1 -16.21 33.07 42.04
CA MET A 1 -16.65 31.92 41.21
C MET A 1 -17.02 32.23 39.75
N CYS A 2 -16.62 33.36 39.17
CA CYS A 2 -16.98 33.71 37.77
C CYS A 2 -15.81 33.78 36.81
N VAL A 3 -14.58 33.45 37.19
CA VAL A 3 -13.44 33.53 36.27
C VAL A 3 -13.06 32.15 35.72
N LEU A 4 -13.57 31.03 36.28
CA LEU A 4 -13.28 29.69 35.83
C LEU A 4 -14.24 29.22 34.70
N ALA A 5 -15.31 29.91 34.46
CA ALA A 5 -16.31 29.56 33.43
C ALA A 5 -16.00 30.13 32.03
N LEU A 6 -15.06 31.09 31.93
CA LEU A 6 -14.70 31.73 30.65
C LEU A 6 -13.49 31.07 29.93
N LEU A 7 -12.81 30.09 30.57
CA LEU A 7 -11.72 29.34 29.97
C LEU A 7 -12.14 27.99 29.36
N LEU A 8 -13.43 27.66 29.44
CA LEU A 8 -14.01 26.47 28.78
C LEU A 8 -14.85 26.80 27.53
N ALA A 9 -14.94 28.09 27.16
CA ALA A 9 -15.60 28.49 25.94
C ALA A 9 -14.62 28.51 24.78
N GLY A 10 -14.44 27.35 24.10
CA GLY A 10 -14.21 27.40 22.66
C GLY A 10 -12.83 27.15 22.12
N SER A 11 -12.26 26.00 22.33
CA SER A 11 -11.65 25.28 21.22
C SER A 11 -12.23 23.88 21.18
N GLY A 12 -13.49 23.78 20.87
CA GLY A 12 -14.08 22.51 20.47
C GLY A 12 -13.25 22.00 19.29
N CYS A 13 -12.52 20.92 19.50
CA CYS A 13 -11.77 20.23 18.47
C CYS A 13 -12.79 19.81 17.39
N ARG A 14 -12.96 20.66 16.35
CA ARG A 14 -13.90 20.37 15.26
C ARG A 14 -13.45 19.07 14.62
N THR A 15 -14.37 18.13 14.48
CA THR A 15 -14.10 16.86 13.79
C THR A 15 -13.88 17.13 12.29
N ILE A 16 -13.31 16.17 11.58
CA ILE A 16 -13.21 16.29 10.13
C ILE A 16 -14.60 16.34 9.49
N ASP A 17 -15.57 15.64 10.06
CA ASP A 17 -16.95 15.64 9.57
C ASP A 17 -17.59 17.02 9.67
N ASP A 18 -17.33 17.77 10.77
CA ASP A 18 -17.77 19.16 10.92
C ASP A 18 -17.15 20.08 9.86
N ARG A 19 -15.89 19.84 9.50
CA ARG A 19 -15.20 20.62 8.46
C ARG A 19 -15.73 20.30 7.06
N LEU A 20 -16.05 19.04 6.80
CA LEU A 20 -16.59 18.60 5.51
C LEU A 20 -18.07 18.94 5.34
N ALA A 21 -18.81 19.21 6.42
CA ALA A 21 -20.26 19.44 6.38
C ALA A 21 -20.69 20.61 5.46
N GLY A 22 -19.87 21.65 5.30
CA GLY A 22 -20.14 22.80 4.44
C GLY A 22 -19.60 22.70 3.00
N ALA A 23 -18.67 21.79 2.73
CA ALA A 23 -17.99 21.70 1.44
C ALA A 23 -18.88 21.08 0.35
N VAL A 24 -19.03 21.64 -0.83
CA VAL A 24 -19.96 21.21 -1.90
C VAL A 24 -19.28 20.77 -3.19
N SER A 25 -17.98 20.96 -3.33
CA SER A 25 -17.19 20.55 -4.50
C SER A 25 -15.98 19.72 -4.09
N PRO A 26 -15.39 18.93 -5.02
CA PRO A 26 -14.13 18.23 -4.77
C PRO A 26 -13.03 19.17 -4.29
N GLN A 27 -12.96 20.39 -4.80
CA GLN A 27 -11.98 21.41 -4.39
C GLN A 27 -12.19 21.86 -2.93
N GLU A 28 -13.42 22.15 -2.53
CA GLU A 28 -13.73 22.54 -1.15
C GLU A 28 -13.51 21.42 -0.16
N ILE A 29 -13.84 20.16 -0.53
CA ILE A 29 -13.57 18.98 0.27
C ILE A 29 -12.07 18.77 0.46
N ALA A 30 -11.29 18.94 -0.61
CA ALA A 30 -9.83 18.86 -0.54
C ALA A 30 -9.26 19.94 0.38
N GLN A 31 -9.74 21.20 0.24
CA GLN A 31 -9.26 22.31 1.06
C GLN A 31 -9.63 22.14 2.53
N ALA A 32 -10.88 21.80 2.84
CA ALA A 32 -11.34 21.54 4.21
C ALA A 32 -10.51 20.40 4.87
N THR A 33 -10.10 19.41 4.07
CA THR A 33 -9.25 18.31 4.53
C THR A 33 -7.83 18.79 4.84
N ALA A 34 -7.22 19.56 3.95
CA ALA A 34 -5.88 20.09 4.14
C ALA A 34 -5.81 21.00 5.38
N ASP A 35 -6.77 21.92 5.51
CA ASP A 35 -6.88 22.86 6.63
C ASP A 35 -7.11 22.13 7.96
N TYR A 36 -7.91 21.06 7.95
CA TYR A 36 -8.14 20.26 9.15
C TYR A 36 -6.82 19.68 9.72
N TYR A 37 -5.94 19.21 8.86
CA TYR A 37 -4.72 18.57 9.30
C TYR A 37 -3.65 19.52 9.86
N VAL A 38 -3.68 20.79 9.49
CA VAL A 38 -2.71 21.81 9.94
C VAL A 38 -3.26 22.76 10.97
N ALA A 39 -4.56 22.67 11.31
CA ALA A 39 -5.27 23.64 12.17
C ALA A 39 -4.61 23.89 13.53
N ASP A 40 -3.93 22.87 14.08
CA ASP A 40 -3.38 22.94 15.44
C ASP A 40 -1.83 22.92 15.46
N ALA A 41 -1.15 23.06 14.30
CA ALA A 41 0.30 22.89 14.25
C ALA A 41 0.98 23.71 13.14
N GLN A 42 1.84 24.65 13.56
CA GLN A 42 2.56 25.55 12.66
C GLN A 42 3.57 24.86 11.72
N ASP A 43 4.10 23.72 12.10
CA ASP A 43 5.14 23.00 11.34
C ASP A 43 4.56 21.88 10.45
N GLU A 44 3.25 21.67 10.50
CA GLU A 44 2.61 20.66 9.67
C GLU A 44 2.30 21.17 8.28
N SER A 45 2.45 20.27 7.34
CA SER A 45 2.10 20.48 5.95
C SER A 45 1.24 19.33 5.46
N CYS A 46 0.23 19.67 4.67
CA CYS A 46 -0.67 18.70 4.05
C CYS A 46 -0.92 19.08 2.60
N ALA A 47 -0.88 18.08 1.71
CA ALA A 47 -1.34 18.22 0.34
C ALA A 47 -2.38 17.13 0.05
N VAL A 48 -3.48 17.54 -0.57
CA VAL A 48 -4.62 16.68 -0.93
C VAL A 48 -4.85 16.79 -2.43
N ALA A 49 -5.04 15.65 -3.09
CA ALA A 49 -5.55 15.60 -4.45
C ALA A 49 -6.83 14.77 -4.50
N VAL A 50 -7.84 15.27 -5.22
CA VAL A 50 -9.07 14.56 -5.54
C VAL A 50 -9.15 14.47 -7.06
N VAL A 51 -9.03 13.26 -7.58
CA VAL A 51 -9.13 12.97 -9.02
C VAL A 51 -10.50 12.41 -9.30
N THR A 52 -11.24 13.06 -10.17
CA THR A 52 -12.56 12.61 -10.65
C THR A 52 -12.52 12.46 -12.17
N PRO A 53 -13.54 11.87 -12.82
CA PRO A 53 -13.64 11.84 -14.27
C PRO A 53 -13.61 13.23 -14.94
N GLU A 54 -14.05 14.27 -14.21
CA GLU A 54 -14.13 15.66 -14.68
C GLU A 54 -12.79 16.41 -14.57
N GLY A 55 -11.87 15.90 -13.72
CA GLY A 55 -10.57 16.55 -13.52
C GLY A 55 -9.95 16.29 -12.14
N THR A 56 -8.86 16.98 -11.88
CA THR A 56 -8.12 16.88 -10.62
C THR A 56 -8.19 18.19 -9.85
N SER A 57 -8.60 18.12 -8.59
CA SER A 57 -8.56 19.22 -7.64
C SER A 57 -7.40 19.03 -6.68
N PHE A 58 -6.63 20.10 -6.44
CA PHE A 58 -5.54 20.12 -5.46
C PHE A 58 -5.82 21.13 -4.37
N ALA A 59 -5.52 20.75 -3.13
CA ALA A 59 -5.55 21.67 -2.00
C ALA A 59 -4.34 21.41 -1.09
N CYS A 60 -3.80 22.48 -0.55
CA CYS A 60 -2.62 22.43 0.28
C CYS A 60 -2.79 23.35 1.49
N ALA A 61 -2.16 22.96 2.60
CA ALA A 61 -2.13 23.78 3.81
C ALA A 61 -0.75 23.69 4.49
N GLY A 62 -0.42 24.66 5.32
CA GLY A 62 0.95 24.88 5.80
C GLY A 62 1.84 25.43 4.72
N ALA A 63 3.10 25.01 4.71
CA ALA A 63 4.08 25.43 3.68
C ALA A 63 4.02 24.57 2.40
N ALA A 64 3.00 23.74 2.22
CA ALA A 64 2.89 22.84 1.09
C ALA A 64 2.30 23.49 -0.16
N THR A 65 2.71 22.97 -1.31
CA THR A 65 2.09 23.12 -2.63
C THR A 65 1.77 21.75 -3.20
N ALA A 66 1.09 21.70 -4.35
CA ALA A 66 0.83 20.43 -5.03
C ALA A 66 2.13 19.70 -5.47
N HIS A 67 3.25 20.45 -5.60
CA HIS A 67 4.56 19.98 -6.00
C HIS A 67 5.57 19.85 -4.84
N THR A 68 5.12 20.02 -3.62
CA THR A 68 5.95 19.79 -2.44
C THR A 68 6.21 18.30 -2.27
N LEU A 69 7.45 17.92 -1.98
CA LEU A 69 7.85 16.53 -1.80
C LEU A 69 7.59 16.07 -0.36
N PHE A 70 6.84 15.00 -0.24
CA PHE A 70 6.54 14.31 1.02
C PHE A 70 7.16 12.92 1.02
N ARG A 71 7.51 12.41 2.19
CA ARG A 71 7.78 10.99 2.39
C ARG A 71 6.48 10.21 2.25
N ILE A 72 6.32 9.48 1.14
CA ILE A 72 5.07 8.77 0.85
C ILE A 72 4.98 7.37 1.46
N ALA A 73 6.01 6.96 2.21
CA ALA A 73 6.02 5.70 2.92
C ALA A 73 5.60 4.51 2.02
N SER A 74 4.71 3.65 2.51
CA SER A 74 4.28 2.44 1.78
C SER A 74 3.59 2.69 0.45
N LEU A 75 3.22 3.91 0.11
CA LEU A 75 2.76 4.22 -1.26
C LEU A 75 3.89 4.05 -2.29
N SER A 76 5.15 4.08 -1.87
CA SER A 76 6.32 3.76 -2.72
C SER A 76 6.18 2.43 -3.47
N LYS A 77 5.53 1.45 -2.87
CA LYS A 77 5.32 0.13 -3.47
C LYS A 77 4.49 0.18 -4.74
N PHE A 78 3.56 1.14 -4.82
CA PHE A 78 2.74 1.32 -6.02
C PHE A 78 3.54 1.86 -7.20
N PHE A 79 4.58 2.64 -6.97
CA PHE A 79 5.44 3.13 -8.03
C PHE A 79 6.27 1.99 -8.64
N LEU A 80 6.68 1.03 -7.83
CA LEU A 80 7.44 -0.13 -8.32
C LEU A 80 6.58 -1.17 -9.04
N HIS A 81 5.29 -1.27 -8.69
CA HIS A 81 4.39 -2.28 -9.22
C HIS A 81 4.25 -2.23 -10.77
N PRO A 82 3.90 -1.08 -11.41
CA PRO A 82 3.80 -1.01 -12.87
C PRO A 82 5.15 -1.22 -13.56
N VAL A 83 6.26 -0.76 -12.95
CA VAL A 83 7.61 -1.00 -13.47
C VAL A 83 7.87 -2.50 -13.64
N LEU A 84 7.58 -3.28 -12.61
CA LEU A 84 7.84 -4.72 -12.64
C LEU A 84 6.92 -5.47 -13.59
N LEU A 85 5.67 -5.05 -13.72
CA LEU A 85 4.74 -5.64 -14.69
C LEU A 85 5.18 -5.36 -16.12
N ASN A 86 5.62 -4.13 -16.43
CA ASN A 86 6.12 -3.76 -17.74
C ASN A 86 7.41 -4.54 -18.09
N LEU A 87 8.39 -4.55 -17.18
CA LEU A 87 9.63 -5.31 -17.37
C LEU A 87 9.38 -6.81 -17.60
N HIS A 88 8.36 -7.36 -16.93
CA HIS A 88 7.96 -8.74 -17.15
C HIS A 88 7.31 -8.95 -18.52
N ALA A 89 6.40 -8.08 -18.93
CA ALA A 89 5.75 -8.14 -20.23
C ALA A 89 6.73 -7.98 -21.39
N GLU A 90 7.77 -7.19 -21.21
CA GLU A 90 8.87 -6.99 -22.17
C GLU A 90 9.91 -8.12 -22.16
N GLY A 91 9.80 -9.10 -21.26
CA GLY A 91 10.75 -10.19 -21.11
C GLY A 91 12.11 -9.79 -20.50
N ARG A 92 12.26 -8.56 -20.03
CA ARG A 92 13.48 -8.04 -19.39
C ARG A 92 13.67 -8.52 -17.95
N LEU A 93 12.56 -8.89 -17.31
CA LEU A 93 12.53 -9.47 -15.96
C LEU A 93 11.45 -10.54 -15.92
N ASN A 94 11.77 -11.74 -15.45
CA ASN A 94 10.75 -12.78 -15.29
C ASN A 94 10.30 -12.86 -13.82
N LEU A 95 9.07 -12.38 -13.54
CA LEU A 95 8.50 -12.37 -12.19
C LEU A 95 8.28 -13.78 -11.62
N ASP A 96 8.21 -14.81 -12.45
CA ASP A 96 7.94 -16.19 -12.03
C ASP A 96 9.21 -17.00 -11.74
N ARG A 97 10.39 -16.39 -11.91
CA ARG A 97 11.66 -16.99 -11.49
C ARG A 97 11.90 -16.78 -9.99
N PRO A 98 12.59 -17.72 -9.34
CA PRO A 98 13.04 -17.59 -7.95
C PRO A 98 13.84 -16.30 -7.72
N VAL A 99 13.65 -15.68 -6.57
CA VAL A 99 14.43 -14.49 -6.16
C VAL A 99 15.93 -14.76 -6.12
N THR A 100 16.32 -15.98 -5.77
CA THR A 100 17.73 -16.43 -5.75
C THR A 100 18.39 -16.46 -7.13
N ALA A 101 17.61 -16.41 -8.22
CA ALA A 101 18.14 -16.30 -9.57
C ALA A 101 18.59 -14.87 -9.92
N TYR A 102 18.22 -13.89 -9.09
CA TYR A 102 18.47 -12.47 -9.33
C TYR A 102 19.26 -11.81 -8.20
N ALA A 103 18.82 -12.01 -6.95
CA ALA A 103 19.46 -11.37 -5.80
C ALA A 103 20.87 -11.89 -5.57
N LYS A 104 21.86 -11.01 -5.58
CA LYS A 104 23.26 -11.29 -5.24
C LYS A 104 23.45 -11.23 -3.72
N LEU A 105 22.68 -12.05 -3.02
CA LEU A 105 22.68 -12.17 -1.58
C LEU A 105 22.87 -13.63 -1.17
N ASP A 106 23.58 -13.86 -0.07
CA ASP A 106 23.64 -15.18 0.55
C ASP A 106 22.29 -15.48 1.22
N LEU A 107 21.42 -16.20 0.50
CA LEU A 107 20.07 -16.56 0.93
C LEU A 107 19.98 -18.06 1.22
N PRO A 108 19.22 -18.44 2.29
CA PRO A 108 18.95 -19.85 2.58
C PRO A 108 18.23 -20.57 1.44
N PRO A 109 18.40 -21.91 1.29
CA PRO A 109 17.78 -22.69 0.22
C PRO A 109 16.27 -22.54 0.09
N GLU A 110 15.55 -22.26 1.18
CA GLU A 110 14.11 -22.05 1.20
C GLU A 110 13.66 -20.89 0.30
N TYR A 111 14.53 -19.90 0.10
CA TYR A 111 14.24 -18.75 -0.78
C TYR A 111 14.24 -19.14 -2.26
N GLY A 112 14.80 -20.29 -2.63
CA GLY A 112 14.70 -20.84 -3.98
C GLY A 112 13.28 -21.19 -4.43
N ALA A 113 12.32 -21.26 -3.51
CA ALA A 113 10.90 -21.43 -3.83
C ALA A 113 10.13 -20.10 -3.91
N VAL A 114 10.75 -18.97 -3.58
CA VAL A 114 10.10 -17.64 -3.56
C VAL A 114 10.38 -16.92 -4.88
N THR A 115 9.33 -16.61 -5.63
CA THR A 115 9.45 -15.86 -6.89
C THR A 115 9.39 -14.35 -6.64
N LEU A 116 9.82 -13.54 -7.63
CA LEU A 116 9.62 -12.08 -7.56
C LEU A 116 8.12 -11.73 -7.48
N ARG A 117 7.26 -12.51 -8.14
CA ARG A 117 5.80 -12.36 -8.07
C ARG A 117 5.27 -12.61 -6.66
N ASP A 118 5.79 -13.61 -5.96
CA ASP A 118 5.41 -13.86 -4.56
C ASP A 118 5.76 -12.69 -3.65
N LEU A 119 6.92 -12.06 -3.86
CA LEU A 119 7.33 -10.87 -3.12
C LEU A 119 6.40 -9.69 -3.44
N LEU A 120 6.14 -9.44 -4.72
CA LEU A 120 5.28 -8.36 -5.20
C LEU A 120 3.85 -8.47 -4.64
N LEU A 121 3.31 -9.70 -4.56
CA LEU A 121 1.96 -9.99 -4.09
C LEU A 121 1.88 -10.32 -2.58
N ASN A 122 2.98 -10.16 -1.83
CA ASN A 122 3.08 -10.48 -0.40
C ASN A 122 2.75 -11.94 -0.05
N ARG A 123 3.12 -12.89 -0.91
CA ARG A 123 2.88 -14.35 -0.77
C ARG A 123 4.13 -15.13 -0.39
N SER A 124 5.23 -14.44 -0.10
CA SER A 124 6.51 -15.07 0.22
C SER A 124 6.56 -15.72 1.60
N GLY A 125 5.65 -15.36 2.50
CA GLY A 125 5.69 -15.75 3.90
C GLY A 125 6.65 -14.93 4.76
N LEU A 126 7.46 -14.05 4.15
CA LEU A 126 8.39 -13.20 4.89
C LEU A 126 7.66 -12.31 5.91
N PRO A 127 8.27 -12.04 7.06
CA PRO A 127 7.63 -11.26 8.11
C PRO A 127 7.35 -9.82 7.66
N ARG A 128 6.42 -9.18 8.38
CA ARG A 128 6.04 -7.80 8.06
C ARG A 128 7.21 -6.83 8.22
N GLU A 129 7.94 -6.96 9.32
CA GLU A 129 9.00 -6.03 9.70
C GLU A 129 10.28 -6.78 10.05
N PHE A 130 11.41 -6.08 9.99
CA PHE A 130 12.69 -6.60 10.44
C PHE A 130 12.73 -6.78 11.96
N ILE A 131 11.96 -6.00 12.68
CA ILE A 131 11.90 -5.99 14.14
C ILE A 131 10.91 -7.04 14.62
N VAL A 132 11.35 -7.91 15.50
CA VAL A 132 10.50 -8.93 16.11
C VAL A 132 9.78 -8.31 17.30
N ARG A 133 8.46 -8.21 17.18
CA ARG A 133 7.58 -7.64 18.23
C ARG A 133 7.74 -8.25 19.63
N TRP A 134 8.35 -9.42 19.72
CA TRP A 134 8.51 -10.18 20.96
C TRP A 134 9.92 -10.11 21.54
N GLU A 135 10.87 -9.45 20.88
CA GLU A 135 12.19 -9.23 21.43
C GLU A 135 12.21 -7.90 22.20
N PRO A 136 12.39 -7.92 23.54
CA PRO A 136 12.38 -6.70 24.35
C PRO A 136 13.41 -5.66 23.90
N PHE A 137 14.54 -6.15 23.37
CA PHE A 137 15.59 -5.31 22.83
C PHE A 137 15.16 -4.53 21.58
N ASP A 138 14.48 -5.20 20.63
CA ASP A 138 13.98 -4.54 19.41
C ASP A 138 12.91 -3.49 19.75
N MET A 139 12.06 -3.78 20.75
CA MET A 139 11.06 -2.82 21.25
C MET A 139 11.72 -1.64 21.96
N LEU A 140 12.78 -1.88 22.72
CA LEU A 140 13.55 -0.81 23.38
C LEU A 140 14.24 0.08 22.34
N VAL A 141 14.84 -0.51 21.31
CA VAL A 141 15.45 0.22 20.18
C VAL A 141 14.40 1.04 19.46
N ALA A 142 13.23 0.46 19.16
CA ALA A 142 12.14 1.16 18.50
C ALA A 142 11.64 2.37 19.31
N PHE A 143 11.49 2.18 20.61
CA PHE A 143 11.07 3.23 21.53
C PHE A 143 12.15 4.32 21.66
N SER A 144 13.41 3.91 21.80
CA SER A 144 14.54 4.85 21.90
C SER A 144 14.72 5.66 20.61
N CYS A 145 14.57 5.05 19.43
CA CYS A 145 14.63 5.75 18.15
C CYS A 145 13.52 6.81 18.04
N GLY A 146 12.30 6.48 18.48
CA GLY A 146 11.20 7.44 18.53
C GLY A 146 11.46 8.59 19.51
N PHE A 147 12.14 8.33 20.61
CA PHE A 147 12.46 9.32 21.63
C PHE A 147 13.63 10.24 21.23
N PHE A 148 14.70 9.67 20.65
CA PHE A 148 15.90 10.41 20.25
C PHE A 148 15.86 10.92 18.81
N GLY A 149 14.74 10.75 18.11
CA GLY A 149 14.59 11.22 16.74
C GLY A 149 15.41 10.46 15.69
N THR A 150 15.92 9.26 16.04
CA THR A 150 16.63 8.40 15.08
C THR A 150 15.66 7.45 14.38
N HIS A 151 15.95 7.12 13.13
CA HIS A 151 15.07 6.25 12.38
C HIS A 151 15.22 4.78 12.81
N ILE A 152 14.11 4.17 13.19
CA ILE A 152 14.04 2.79 13.72
C ILE A 152 14.72 1.76 12.80
N TYR A 153 14.70 1.99 11.50
CA TYR A 153 15.27 1.07 10.51
C TYR A 153 16.76 1.27 10.22
N ALA A 154 17.37 2.37 10.69
CA ALA A 154 18.78 2.66 10.39
C ALA A 154 19.75 1.53 10.77
N ALA A 155 19.37 0.69 11.73
CA ALA A 155 20.13 -0.48 12.12
C ALA A 155 19.94 -1.71 11.20
N PHE A 156 18.96 -1.71 10.31
CA PHE A 156 18.52 -2.91 9.55
C PHE A 156 18.49 -2.71 8.04
N ASP A 157 18.87 -1.56 7.53
CA ASP A 157 18.64 -1.17 6.14
C ASP A 157 19.81 -1.42 5.18
N THR A 158 20.75 -2.32 5.56
CA THR A 158 21.84 -2.74 4.69
C THR A 158 21.64 -4.16 4.15
N ARG A 159 22.21 -4.44 2.96
CA ARG A 159 22.18 -5.76 2.31
C ARG A 159 22.79 -6.87 3.17
N GLU A 160 23.91 -6.58 3.85
CA GLU A 160 24.61 -7.54 4.70
C GLU A 160 23.78 -7.92 5.93
N ARG A 161 23.08 -6.94 6.52
CA ARG A 161 22.17 -7.22 7.64
C ARG A 161 20.96 -8.01 7.19
N PHE A 162 20.39 -7.67 6.03
CA PHE A 162 19.32 -8.46 5.44
C PHE A 162 19.75 -9.92 5.25
N ALA A 163 20.91 -10.17 4.62
CA ALA A 163 21.44 -11.51 4.39
C ALA A 163 21.57 -12.28 5.72
N ARG A 164 22.18 -11.69 6.75
CA ARG A 164 22.27 -12.33 8.08
C ARG A 164 20.90 -12.65 8.70
N MET A 165 19.91 -11.75 8.53
CA MET A 165 18.56 -11.98 9.04
C MET A 165 17.84 -13.10 8.29
N ALA A 166 18.08 -13.26 6.99
CA ALA A 166 17.49 -14.30 6.16
C ALA A 166 17.80 -15.71 6.68
N TRP A 167 18.99 -15.92 7.28
CA TRP A 167 19.41 -17.20 7.86
C TRP A 167 18.78 -17.50 9.22
N ARG A 168 18.09 -16.59 9.85
CA ARG A 168 17.42 -16.84 11.13
C ARG A 168 16.35 -17.94 10.99
N PRO A 169 16.28 -18.92 11.93
CA PRO A 169 15.38 -20.07 11.83
C PRO A 169 13.91 -19.68 11.64
N TRP A 170 13.45 -18.60 12.28
CA TRP A 170 12.07 -18.17 12.21
C TRP A 170 11.72 -17.49 10.85
N TRP A 171 12.66 -16.80 10.17
CA TRP A 171 12.46 -16.30 8.81
C TRP A 171 12.39 -17.48 7.83
N ARG A 172 13.31 -18.44 7.93
CA ARG A 172 13.29 -19.65 7.12
C ARG A 172 12.00 -20.45 7.30
N HIS A 173 11.51 -20.58 8.55
CA HIS A 173 10.21 -21.19 8.82
C HIS A 173 9.06 -20.41 8.19
N ALA A 174 9.05 -19.10 8.30
CA ALA A 174 8.03 -18.23 7.72
C ALA A 174 7.98 -18.35 6.18
N VAL A 175 9.14 -18.34 5.51
CA VAL A 175 9.26 -18.56 4.06
C VAL A 175 8.70 -19.92 3.66
N ARG A 176 9.02 -20.99 4.39
CA ARG A 176 8.46 -22.33 4.13
C ARG A 176 6.94 -22.39 4.30
N ALA A 177 6.40 -21.66 5.25
CA ALA A 177 4.96 -21.62 5.52
C ALA A 177 4.15 -20.87 4.44
N ARG A 178 4.79 -20.04 3.61
CA ARG A 178 4.18 -19.35 2.46
C ARG A 178 2.87 -18.62 2.78
N ARG A 179 2.76 -18.05 3.97
CA ARG A 179 1.56 -17.29 4.36
C ARG A 179 1.51 -15.97 3.59
N GLU A 180 0.32 -15.60 3.13
CA GLU A 180 0.07 -14.27 2.56
C GLU A 180 0.08 -13.25 3.70
N ILE A 181 1.15 -12.45 3.78
CA ILE A 181 1.38 -11.46 4.82
C ILE A 181 1.99 -10.23 4.17
N TYR A 182 1.39 -9.07 4.38
CA TYR A 182 2.01 -7.81 3.98
C TYR A 182 3.40 -7.68 4.58
N SER A 183 4.42 -7.57 3.73
CA SER A 183 5.81 -7.68 4.14
C SER A 183 6.66 -6.53 3.60
N ASN A 184 7.16 -5.68 4.50
CA ASN A 184 8.20 -4.71 4.20
C ASN A 184 9.53 -5.43 3.88
N VAL A 185 9.83 -6.48 4.60
CA VAL A 185 10.99 -7.34 4.35
C VAL A 185 10.97 -7.92 2.93
N GLY A 186 9.81 -8.41 2.50
CA GLY A 186 9.63 -8.95 1.14
C GLY A 186 9.85 -7.91 0.06
N PHE A 187 9.33 -6.71 0.23
CA PHE A 187 9.55 -5.61 -0.72
C PHE A 187 11.00 -5.10 -0.72
N GLY A 188 11.69 -5.12 0.43
CA GLY A 188 13.10 -4.85 0.49
C GLY A 188 13.92 -5.83 -0.36
N LEU A 189 13.66 -7.13 -0.18
CA LEU A 189 14.29 -8.18 -0.99
C LEU A 189 13.96 -8.04 -2.49
N LEU A 190 12.71 -7.70 -2.81
CA LEU A 190 12.29 -7.45 -4.19
C LEU A 190 13.10 -6.31 -4.83
N GLY A 191 13.24 -5.18 -4.12
CA GLY A 191 14.02 -4.04 -4.61
C GLY A 191 15.47 -4.40 -4.88
N MET A 192 16.13 -5.06 -3.93
CA MET A 192 17.52 -5.52 -4.08
C MET A 192 17.67 -6.51 -5.25
N ALA A 193 16.73 -7.44 -5.41
CA ALA A 193 16.75 -8.39 -6.53
C ALA A 193 16.57 -7.71 -7.90
N VAL A 194 15.76 -6.66 -7.96
CA VAL A 194 15.56 -5.87 -9.18
C VAL A 194 16.82 -5.09 -9.55
N GLU A 195 17.48 -4.46 -8.58
CA GLU A 195 18.77 -3.79 -8.79
C GLU A 195 19.82 -4.75 -9.33
N ASP A 196 19.92 -5.93 -8.71
CA ASP A 196 20.89 -6.97 -9.09
C ASP A 196 20.60 -7.55 -10.48
N ALA A 197 19.31 -7.75 -10.81
CA ALA A 197 18.87 -8.27 -12.10
C ALA A 197 19.16 -7.30 -13.25
N LEU A 198 18.97 -6.01 -13.02
CA LEU A 198 19.11 -4.96 -14.05
C LEU A 198 20.50 -4.31 -14.03
N GLY A 199 21.32 -4.56 -13.01
CA GLY A 199 22.62 -3.94 -12.83
C GLY A 199 22.57 -2.41 -12.65
N LYS A 200 21.47 -1.89 -12.14
CA LYS A 200 21.19 -0.45 -11.95
C LYS A 200 20.63 -0.19 -10.56
N PRO A 201 20.96 0.94 -9.91
CA PRO A 201 20.28 1.38 -8.70
C PRO A 201 18.78 1.54 -8.93
N LEU A 202 17.97 1.27 -7.91
CA LEU A 202 16.50 1.34 -7.98
C LEU A 202 15.99 2.72 -8.39
N GLU A 203 16.71 3.79 -8.01
CA GLU A 203 16.46 5.16 -8.49
C GLU A 203 16.53 5.27 -10.02
N ALA A 204 17.58 4.70 -10.61
CA ALA A 204 17.73 4.71 -12.07
C ALA A 204 16.66 3.83 -12.75
N VAL A 205 16.33 2.68 -12.18
CA VAL A 205 15.26 1.83 -12.70
C VAL A 205 13.94 2.58 -12.69
N LEU A 206 13.60 3.22 -11.57
CA LEU A 206 12.35 3.98 -11.44
C LEU A 206 12.29 5.14 -12.45
N ARG A 207 13.39 5.88 -12.58
CA ARG A 207 13.48 7.01 -13.52
C ARG A 207 13.32 6.55 -14.96
N ASP A 208 14.04 5.52 -15.37
CA ASP A 208 14.06 5.07 -16.76
C ASP A 208 12.71 4.42 -17.16
N GLU A 209 12.06 3.68 -16.24
CA GLU A 209 10.88 2.87 -16.54
C GLU A 209 9.55 3.55 -16.18
N LEU A 210 9.55 4.56 -15.31
CA LEU A 210 8.31 5.17 -14.84
C LEU A 210 8.34 6.69 -14.81
N THR A 211 9.22 7.30 -13.99
CA THR A 211 9.09 8.73 -13.70
C THR A 211 9.50 9.58 -14.88
N GLY A 212 10.52 9.19 -15.65
CA GLY A 212 10.91 9.87 -16.88
C GLY A 212 9.83 9.79 -17.96
N PRO A 213 9.41 8.59 -18.40
CA PRO A 213 8.38 8.43 -19.44
C PRO A 213 7.02 9.05 -19.09
N ARG A 214 6.69 9.16 -17.80
CA ARG A 214 5.41 9.74 -17.33
C ARG A 214 5.54 11.18 -16.82
N HIS A 215 6.71 11.78 -16.94
CA HIS A 215 7.00 13.15 -16.47
C HIS A 215 6.65 13.37 -14.99
N LEU A 216 6.91 12.37 -14.13
CA LEU A 216 6.72 12.46 -12.68
C LEU A 216 7.98 13.06 -12.05
N ALA A 217 8.17 14.37 -12.22
CA ALA A 217 9.40 15.06 -11.86
C ALA A 217 9.64 15.22 -10.35
N ASP A 218 8.60 15.04 -9.54
CA ASP A 218 8.64 15.19 -8.09
C ASP A 218 8.80 13.84 -7.37
N THR A 219 9.01 12.75 -8.10
CA THR A 219 9.08 11.39 -7.53
C THR A 219 10.49 10.82 -7.62
N THR A 220 11.13 10.57 -6.48
CA THR A 220 12.52 10.12 -6.39
C THR A 220 12.81 9.44 -5.05
N TYR A 221 13.80 8.55 -5.01
CA TYR A 221 14.39 8.07 -3.75
C TYR A 221 15.42 9.06 -3.19
N GLU A 222 16.01 9.88 -4.06
CA GLU A 222 17.13 10.74 -3.74
C GLU A 222 16.87 12.17 -4.24
N PRO A 223 16.14 13.00 -3.47
CA PRO A 223 15.91 14.39 -3.84
C PRO A 223 17.21 15.14 -4.05
N THR A 224 17.35 15.82 -5.18
CA THR A 224 18.52 16.61 -5.57
C THR A 224 18.11 17.99 -6.07
N GLY A 225 19.03 18.95 -6.05
CA GLY A 225 18.82 20.29 -6.61
C GLY A 225 17.52 20.94 -6.08
N ASP A 226 16.66 21.37 -7.00
CA ASP A 226 15.38 22.01 -6.68
C ASP A 226 14.42 21.12 -5.86
N GLN A 227 14.44 19.81 -6.07
CA GLN A 227 13.63 18.87 -5.28
C GLN A 227 13.94 18.97 -3.78
N THR A 228 15.22 19.15 -3.41
CA THR A 228 15.64 19.33 -2.01
C THR A 228 15.01 20.57 -1.39
N ASN A 229 14.89 21.66 -2.14
CA ASN A 229 14.28 22.90 -1.67
C ASN A 229 12.75 22.76 -1.47
N ARG A 230 12.11 21.83 -2.17
CA ARG A 230 10.67 21.56 -2.08
C ARG A 230 10.34 20.37 -1.14
N LEU A 231 11.34 19.83 -0.43
CA LEU A 231 11.13 18.74 0.52
C LEU A 231 10.50 19.28 1.81
N THR A 232 9.43 18.63 2.29
CA THR A 232 8.85 18.96 3.57
C THR A 232 9.79 18.61 4.73
N ARG A 233 9.79 19.42 5.77
CA ARG A 233 10.38 19.03 7.06
C ARG A 233 9.62 17.85 7.64
N ALA A 234 10.35 16.88 8.17
CA ALA A 234 9.74 15.72 8.81
C ALA A 234 9.36 16.05 10.26
N CYS A 235 8.12 15.78 10.66
CA CYS A 235 7.64 16.03 12.00
C CYS A 235 7.27 14.72 12.73
N ALA A 236 7.70 14.59 13.98
CA ALA A 236 7.23 13.50 14.83
C ALA A 236 5.74 13.68 15.17
N GLY A 237 4.99 12.59 15.18
CA GLY A 237 3.62 12.59 15.70
C GLY A 237 3.59 12.80 17.23
N HIS A 238 2.41 13.07 17.77
CA HIS A 238 2.22 13.11 19.22
C HIS A 238 2.42 11.71 19.83
N LEU A 239 3.35 11.61 20.75
CA LEU A 239 3.27 10.61 21.82
C LEU A 239 2.35 11.21 22.90
N PRO A 240 1.17 10.67 23.15
CA PRO A 240 0.08 11.41 23.83
C PRO A 240 0.37 11.89 25.26
N TRP A 241 1.42 11.39 25.89
CA TRP A 241 1.70 11.66 27.31
C TRP A 241 3.14 12.09 27.63
N LEU A 242 4.10 11.90 26.71
CA LEU A 242 5.51 12.18 26.97
C LEU A 242 6.05 13.42 26.23
N VAL A 243 5.49 13.77 25.06
CA VAL A 243 5.98 14.87 24.23
C VAL A 243 4.82 15.76 23.80
N ARG A 244 4.67 16.91 24.44
CA ARG A 244 3.60 17.88 24.13
C ARG A 244 3.83 18.67 22.84
N ARG A 245 4.97 18.57 22.20
CA ARG A 245 5.30 19.34 20.99
C ARG A 245 5.73 18.41 19.86
N ARG A 246 5.13 18.59 18.72
CA ARG A 246 5.60 18.02 17.45
C ARG A 246 6.95 18.67 17.18
N HIS A 247 8.00 17.89 17.12
CA HIS A 247 9.35 18.36 16.84
C HIS A 247 9.77 17.87 15.46
N GLU A 248 10.61 18.66 14.81
CA GLU A 248 11.28 18.25 13.59
C GLU A 248 12.16 17.04 13.88
N VAL A 249 12.12 16.06 13.00
CA VAL A 249 12.96 14.87 13.08
C VAL A 249 14.01 14.90 11.99
N PRO A 250 15.21 14.36 12.25
CA PRO A 250 16.26 14.32 11.26
C PRO A 250 15.81 13.67 9.96
N ASP A 251 16.25 14.22 8.84
CA ASP A 251 16.06 13.59 7.54
C ASP A 251 16.76 12.24 7.52
N HIS A 252 16.01 11.19 7.29
CA HIS A 252 16.53 9.84 7.16
C HIS A 252 16.11 9.24 5.84
N ARG A 253 17.08 8.80 5.06
CA ARG A 253 16.85 8.06 3.82
C ARG A 253 16.97 6.57 4.09
N LEU A 254 16.05 5.80 3.58
CA LEU A 254 16.10 4.34 3.73
C LEU A 254 17.21 3.77 2.86
N GLY A 255 18.02 2.90 3.44
CA GLY A 255 19.06 2.17 2.74
C GLY A 255 18.51 1.05 1.84
N ASP A 256 19.43 0.31 1.19
CA ASP A 256 19.11 -0.63 0.13
C ASP A 256 18.08 -1.69 0.52
N ALA A 257 18.19 -2.22 1.74
CA ALA A 257 17.30 -3.28 2.22
C ALA A 257 15.85 -2.82 2.44
N LEU A 258 15.60 -1.50 2.50
CA LEU A 258 14.28 -0.94 2.78
C LEU A 258 13.82 0.11 1.77
N ARG A 259 14.69 0.52 0.85
CA ARG A 259 14.40 1.57 -0.14
C ARG A 259 13.09 1.31 -0.88
N ALA A 260 12.90 0.12 -1.43
CA ALA A 260 11.68 -0.26 -2.14
C ALA A 260 10.42 -0.32 -1.27
N THR A 261 10.56 -0.42 0.05
CA THR A 261 9.42 -0.56 0.97
C THR A 261 8.68 0.73 1.24
N GLY A 262 9.39 1.85 1.25
CA GLY A 262 8.80 3.12 1.67
C GLY A 262 9.70 4.34 1.53
N GLY A 263 10.78 4.23 0.74
CA GLY A 263 11.83 5.25 0.65
C GLY A 263 11.54 6.39 -0.32
N LEU A 264 10.45 6.33 -1.11
CA LEU A 264 10.16 7.39 -2.07
C LEU A 264 9.68 8.67 -1.40
N PHE A 265 10.14 9.76 -1.99
CA PHE A 265 9.54 11.08 -1.90
C PHE A 265 8.70 11.32 -3.14
N SER A 266 7.56 11.97 -2.99
CA SER A 266 6.69 12.33 -4.11
C SER A 266 5.78 13.50 -3.74
N SER A 267 5.16 14.11 -4.74
CA SER A 267 4.20 15.19 -4.58
C SER A 267 2.75 14.71 -4.75
N ALA A 268 1.80 15.55 -4.36
CA ALA A 268 0.38 15.28 -4.60
C ALA A 268 0.08 15.26 -6.11
N ALA A 269 0.76 16.07 -6.91
CA ALA A 269 0.63 16.11 -8.36
C ALA A 269 1.07 14.79 -9.00
N ASP A 270 2.26 14.30 -8.68
CA ASP A 270 2.76 13.02 -9.22
C ASP A 270 1.94 11.82 -8.74
N CYS A 271 1.58 11.80 -7.46
CA CYS A 271 0.70 10.77 -6.93
C CYS A 271 -0.66 10.74 -7.64
N ALA A 272 -1.29 11.90 -7.86
CA ALA A 272 -2.55 11.99 -8.58
C ALA A 272 -2.43 11.47 -10.01
N ALA A 273 -1.38 11.88 -10.74
CA ALA A 273 -1.10 11.44 -12.11
C ALA A 273 -0.90 9.92 -12.19
N LEU A 274 -0.09 9.36 -11.26
CA LEU A 274 0.13 7.92 -11.22
C LEU A 274 -1.16 7.17 -10.89
N PHE A 275 -1.84 7.54 -9.81
CA PHE A 275 -3.01 6.78 -9.33
C PHE A 275 -4.23 6.93 -10.24
N ALA A 276 -4.38 8.04 -10.97
CA ALA A 276 -5.37 8.15 -12.05
C ALA A 276 -5.19 7.07 -13.12
N SER A 277 -3.94 6.65 -13.39
CA SER A 277 -3.63 5.59 -14.36
C SER A 277 -3.84 4.16 -13.84
N TYR A 278 -4.19 3.98 -12.56
CA TYR A 278 -4.35 2.66 -11.94
C TYR A 278 -5.68 1.97 -12.24
N TRP A 279 -6.66 2.67 -12.83
CA TRP A 279 -7.99 2.11 -13.05
C TRP A 279 -8.01 0.78 -13.83
N PRO A 280 -7.23 0.58 -14.91
CA PRO A 280 -7.20 -0.72 -15.60
C PRO A 280 -6.74 -1.86 -14.66
N LEU A 281 -5.77 -1.59 -13.79
CA LEU A 281 -5.29 -2.55 -12.80
C LEU A 281 -6.33 -2.80 -11.71
N VAL A 282 -6.94 -1.74 -11.18
CA VAL A 282 -8.02 -1.83 -10.19
C VAL A 282 -9.18 -2.67 -10.75
N ASP A 283 -9.62 -2.37 -11.98
CA ASP A 283 -10.73 -3.10 -12.63
C ASP A 283 -10.40 -4.57 -12.91
N ALA A 284 -9.16 -4.87 -13.35
CA ALA A 284 -8.72 -6.25 -13.55
C ALA A 284 -8.81 -7.03 -12.25
N GLN A 285 -8.41 -6.40 -11.22
CA GLN A 285 -8.37 -6.98 -9.91
C GLN A 285 -9.75 -7.16 -9.28
N LEU A 286 -10.67 -6.23 -9.51
CA LEU A 286 -12.07 -6.38 -9.11
C LEU A 286 -12.78 -7.53 -9.84
N ARG A 287 -12.35 -7.86 -11.06
CA ARG A 287 -12.88 -9.01 -11.82
C ARG A 287 -12.36 -10.36 -11.35
N GLU A 288 -11.11 -10.42 -10.88
CA GLU A 288 -10.50 -11.67 -10.42
C GLU A 288 -11.02 -12.13 -9.05
N ARG A 289 -11.43 -11.18 -8.22
CA ARG A 289 -11.98 -11.47 -6.89
C ARG A 289 -13.31 -10.73 -6.74
N GLU A 290 -14.41 -11.45 -6.67
CA GLU A 290 -15.69 -10.84 -6.31
C GLU A 290 -15.54 -10.06 -5.00
N ILE A 291 -15.65 -8.73 -5.08
CA ILE A 291 -15.52 -7.81 -3.92
C ILE A 291 -16.48 -8.24 -2.79
N ALA A 292 -17.57 -8.94 -3.14
CA ALA A 292 -18.56 -9.42 -2.20
C ALA A 292 -18.03 -10.44 -1.18
N SER A 293 -16.99 -11.19 -1.51
CA SER A 293 -16.47 -12.30 -0.69
C SER A 293 -15.14 -12.01 0.00
N CYS A 294 -14.53 -10.82 -0.21
CA CYS A 294 -13.27 -10.48 0.44
C CYS A 294 -13.50 -9.95 1.85
N PRO A 295 -12.93 -10.60 2.89
CA PRO A 295 -12.76 -9.97 4.19
C PRO A 295 -11.85 -8.73 4.06
N ASP A 296 -11.94 -7.81 5.00
CA ASP A 296 -11.34 -6.46 5.01
C ASP A 296 -9.82 -6.35 4.70
N GLU A 297 -9.12 -7.44 4.45
CA GLU A 297 -7.66 -7.43 4.47
C GLU A 297 -6.95 -7.88 3.19
N ALA A 298 -7.61 -8.35 2.13
CA ALA A 298 -6.85 -9.07 1.12
C ALA A 298 -7.22 -8.78 -0.33
N VAL A 299 -6.90 -7.61 -0.82
CA VAL A 299 -6.87 -7.40 -2.27
C VAL A 299 -5.47 -6.98 -2.70
N PHE A 300 -4.79 -7.84 -3.53
CA PHE A 300 -3.55 -7.55 -4.26
C PHE A 300 -2.29 -7.35 -3.44
N GLY A 301 -2.25 -7.80 -2.22
CA GLY A 301 -1.08 -7.57 -1.39
C GLY A 301 -0.78 -6.08 -1.11
N LEU A 302 -1.35 -5.14 -1.86
CA LEU A 302 -1.14 -3.70 -1.70
C LEU A 302 -2.38 -2.93 -1.26
N LEU A 303 -3.54 -3.13 -1.90
CA LEU A 303 -4.79 -2.44 -1.54
C LEU A 303 -5.60 -3.24 -0.52
N ARG A 304 -6.36 -2.55 0.29
CA ARG A 304 -7.36 -3.08 1.22
C ARG A 304 -8.74 -2.61 0.82
N VAL A 305 -9.76 -3.38 1.16
CA VAL A 305 -11.15 -2.96 1.03
C VAL A 305 -11.62 -2.33 2.36
N HIS A 306 -12.32 -1.22 2.27
CA HIS A 306 -13.03 -0.62 3.39
C HIS A 306 -14.50 -0.39 3.02
N VAL A 307 -15.39 -0.64 3.95
CA VAL A 307 -16.82 -0.36 3.80
C VAL A 307 -17.11 0.96 4.49
N LEU A 308 -17.50 1.96 3.71
CA LEU A 308 -17.88 3.26 4.21
C LEU A 308 -19.24 3.21 4.93
N PRO A 309 -19.59 4.19 5.78
CA PRO A 309 -20.88 4.26 6.45
C PRO A 309 -22.09 4.15 5.50
N SER A 310 -21.97 4.65 4.28
CA SER A 310 -22.97 4.50 3.21
C SER A 310 -23.11 3.08 2.64
N GLY A 311 -22.33 2.13 3.11
CA GLY A 311 -22.26 0.76 2.58
C GLY A 311 -21.40 0.62 1.31
N ARG A 312 -20.80 1.71 0.81
CA ARG A 312 -19.88 1.64 -0.34
C ARG A 312 -18.58 0.96 0.03
N ARG A 313 -18.07 0.20 -0.92
CA ARG A 313 -16.75 -0.42 -0.81
C ARG A 313 -15.74 0.40 -1.60
N VAL A 314 -14.70 0.81 -0.91
CA VAL A 314 -13.56 1.54 -1.48
C VAL A 314 -12.29 0.74 -1.27
N LEU A 315 -11.37 0.86 -2.21
CA LEU A 315 -10.05 0.27 -2.06
C LEU A 315 -9.10 1.36 -1.58
N TYR A 316 -8.22 1.01 -0.65
CA TYR A 316 -7.32 2.02 -0.10
C TYR A 316 -5.97 1.46 0.31
N ARG A 317 -5.04 2.36 0.49
CA ARG A 317 -3.80 2.14 1.21
C ARG A 317 -3.41 3.37 1.99
N ALA A 318 -2.94 3.15 3.21
CA ALA A 318 -2.24 4.15 3.98
C ALA A 318 -0.78 3.76 4.17
N GLY A 319 0.08 4.74 4.21
CA GLY A 319 1.49 4.62 4.51
C GLY A 319 1.86 5.49 5.68
N MET A 320 2.78 5.04 6.50
CA MET A 320 3.36 5.82 7.57
C MET A 320 4.83 5.45 7.73
N ILE A 321 5.65 6.47 7.83
CA ILE A 321 7.06 6.41 8.16
C ILE A 321 7.36 7.55 9.12
N TYR A 322 8.52 7.53 9.75
CA TYR A 322 8.92 8.61 10.63
C TYR A 322 9.00 9.93 9.82
N GLY A 323 8.20 10.91 10.23
CA GLY A 323 8.10 12.19 9.55
C GLY A 323 7.28 12.21 8.26
N GLY A 324 6.46 11.19 7.99
CA GLY A 324 5.59 11.16 6.83
C GLY A 324 4.39 10.25 6.97
N ALA A 325 3.26 10.66 6.43
CA ALA A 325 2.06 9.85 6.32
C ALA A 325 1.37 10.10 4.98
N SER A 326 0.78 9.06 4.43
CA SER A 326 0.14 9.10 3.12
C SER A 326 -1.09 8.21 3.07
N PHE A 327 -2.05 8.59 2.24
CA PHE A 327 -3.25 7.83 1.96
C PHE A 327 -3.56 7.88 0.47
N VAL A 328 -3.98 6.77 -0.08
CA VAL A 328 -4.67 6.71 -1.37
C VAL A 328 -5.95 5.89 -1.22
N GLY A 329 -7.04 6.41 -1.74
CA GLY A 329 -8.33 5.72 -1.79
C GLY A 329 -8.90 5.75 -3.21
N PHE A 330 -9.45 4.62 -3.64
CA PHE A 330 -10.11 4.43 -4.94
C PHE A 330 -11.57 4.11 -4.70
N ASP A 331 -12.47 4.86 -5.28
CA ASP A 331 -13.90 4.57 -5.30
C ASP A 331 -14.30 4.05 -6.69
N PRO A 332 -14.48 2.75 -6.86
CA PRO A 332 -14.86 2.18 -8.17
C PRO A 332 -16.22 2.65 -8.66
N GLY A 333 -17.13 3.01 -7.75
CA GLY A 333 -18.48 3.44 -8.08
C GLY A 333 -18.53 4.83 -8.70
N THR A 334 -17.63 5.72 -8.29
CA THR A 334 -17.56 7.10 -8.78
C THR A 334 -16.32 7.37 -9.62
N ARG A 335 -15.42 6.41 -9.76
CA ARG A 335 -14.10 6.55 -10.43
C ARG A 335 -13.26 7.68 -9.82
N THR A 336 -13.41 7.89 -8.53
CA THR A 336 -12.70 8.93 -7.79
C THR A 336 -11.46 8.35 -7.10
N VAL A 337 -10.35 9.08 -7.17
CA VAL A 337 -9.14 8.80 -6.39
C VAL A 337 -8.91 9.95 -5.41
N VAL A 338 -8.61 9.61 -4.16
CA VAL A 338 -8.23 10.58 -3.12
C VAL A 338 -6.80 10.29 -2.71
N VAL A 339 -5.94 11.30 -2.75
CA VAL A 339 -4.57 11.26 -2.23
C VAL A 339 -4.45 12.27 -1.09
N ILE A 340 -3.86 11.84 0.04
CA ILE A 340 -3.53 12.74 1.17
C ILE A 340 -2.08 12.49 1.54
N LEU A 341 -1.27 13.54 1.53
CA LEU A 341 0.14 13.51 1.92
C LEU A 341 0.37 14.46 3.10
N ARG A 342 1.13 14.00 4.10
CA ARG A 342 1.43 14.77 5.30
C ARG A 342 2.88 14.57 5.74
N ASN A 343 3.46 15.56 6.35
CA ASN A 343 4.81 15.53 6.88
C ASN A 343 4.90 15.09 8.35
N VAL A 344 3.92 14.36 8.86
CA VAL A 344 3.84 13.96 10.27
C VAL A 344 3.60 12.47 10.42
N THR A 345 4.18 11.87 11.45
CA THR A 345 3.98 10.44 11.81
C THR A 345 2.60 10.26 12.47
N SER A 346 1.56 10.10 11.67
CA SER A 346 0.18 9.89 12.14
C SER A 346 -0.68 9.23 11.06
N TRP A 347 -1.41 8.17 11.40
CA TRP A 347 -2.23 7.44 10.44
C TRP A 347 -3.37 8.30 9.87
N PRO A 348 -3.49 8.43 8.55
CA PRO A 348 -4.50 9.28 7.89
C PRO A 348 -5.81 8.57 7.54
N ASP A 349 -5.90 7.24 7.70
CA ASP A 349 -6.93 6.37 7.11
C ASP A 349 -8.35 6.78 7.51
N LYS A 350 -8.66 6.94 8.80
CA LYS A 350 -10.01 7.30 9.25
C LYS A 350 -10.53 8.57 8.59
N ARG A 351 -9.64 9.55 8.40
CA ARG A 351 -9.98 10.83 7.78
C ARG A 351 -10.07 10.71 6.28
N GLY A 352 -9.21 9.88 5.66
CA GLY A 352 -9.31 9.54 4.24
C GLY A 352 -10.67 8.92 3.90
N PHE A 353 -11.22 8.06 4.77
CA PHE A 353 -12.56 7.50 4.58
C PHE A 353 -13.66 8.54 4.71
N ALA A 354 -13.57 9.48 5.66
CA ALA A 354 -14.53 10.59 5.78
C ALA A 354 -14.56 11.46 4.51
N VAL A 355 -13.38 11.74 3.94
CA VAL A 355 -13.25 12.46 2.66
C VAL A 355 -13.94 11.69 1.53
N MET A 356 -13.69 10.39 1.42
CA MET A 356 -14.32 9.55 0.39
C MET A 356 -15.83 9.44 0.57
N GLU A 357 -16.31 9.43 1.81
CA GLU A 357 -17.75 9.46 2.11
C GLU A 357 -18.40 10.78 1.67
N ALA A 358 -17.78 11.91 2.01
CA ALA A 358 -18.27 13.24 1.67
C ALA A 358 -18.35 13.48 0.16
N LEU A 359 -17.40 12.94 -0.62
CA LEU A 359 -17.38 13.10 -2.08
C LEU A 359 -18.58 12.48 -2.77
N ARG A 360 -19.14 11.38 -2.27
CA ARG A 360 -20.34 10.78 -2.86
C ARG A 360 -21.64 11.51 -2.51
N ALA A 361 -21.78 11.94 -1.27
CA ALA A 361 -23.02 12.55 -0.80
C ALA A 361 -23.46 13.74 -1.65
N ARG A 362 -22.55 14.25 -2.51
CA ARG A 362 -22.66 15.51 -3.21
C ARG A 362 -22.55 15.43 -4.73
N GLN A 363 -22.30 14.24 -5.30
CA GLN A 363 -22.46 14.05 -6.74
C GLN A 363 -23.95 14.02 -7.08
N PRO A 364 -24.44 14.83 -8.06
CA PRO A 364 -25.81 14.75 -8.49
C PRO A 364 -26.11 13.32 -8.97
N GLN A 365 -27.23 12.74 -8.53
CA GLN A 365 -27.67 11.38 -8.85
C GLN A 365 -28.12 11.28 -10.33
N ASN A 366 -27.32 11.67 -11.29
CA ASN A 366 -27.66 11.74 -12.70
C ASN A 366 -27.11 10.56 -13.53
N HIS A 367 -26.95 9.39 -12.94
CA HIS A 367 -26.84 8.18 -13.76
C HIS A 367 -27.84 7.14 -13.24
N PRO A 368 -28.86 6.78 -14.05
CA PRO A 368 -29.66 5.60 -13.78
C PRO A 368 -28.71 4.40 -13.77
N PRO A 369 -28.95 3.38 -12.90
CA PRO A 369 -28.15 2.17 -12.91
C PRO A 369 -28.15 1.61 -14.34
N ARG A 370 -26.96 1.41 -14.89
CA ARG A 370 -26.86 0.76 -16.21
C ARG A 370 -27.56 -0.59 -16.09
N PRO A 371 -28.53 -0.91 -16.94
CA PRO A 371 -29.14 -2.22 -16.93
C PRO A 371 -28.02 -3.25 -17.14
N HIS A 372 -28.04 -4.30 -16.35
CA HIS A 372 -27.16 -5.45 -16.54
C HIS A 372 -27.29 -5.89 -17.99
N ALA A 373 -26.25 -5.70 -18.78
CA ALA A 373 -26.20 -6.13 -20.16
C ALA A 373 -26.12 -7.66 -20.20
N SER A 374 -27.27 -8.29 -20.15
CA SER A 374 -27.48 -9.62 -20.65
C SER A 374 -27.68 -9.53 -22.19
N ALA A 375 -26.58 -9.39 -22.91
CA ALA A 375 -26.57 -9.67 -24.35
C ALA A 375 -25.12 -9.95 -24.74
N ARG A 376 -24.84 -11.23 -24.96
CA ARG A 376 -23.66 -11.66 -25.69
C ARG A 376 -23.74 -11.07 -27.11
N PRO A 377 -22.69 -10.44 -27.64
CA PRO A 377 -22.63 -10.16 -29.06
C PRO A 377 -22.51 -11.47 -29.83
N PRO A 378 -23.12 -11.61 -30.99
CA PRO A 378 -22.96 -12.78 -31.84
C PRO A 378 -21.52 -12.86 -32.32
N GLY A 379 -20.90 -14.02 -32.09
CA GLY A 379 -19.55 -14.32 -32.54
C GLY A 379 -19.49 -14.35 -34.07
N PRO A 380 -18.33 -13.99 -34.67
CA PRO A 380 -18.16 -14.13 -36.13
C PRO A 380 -18.13 -15.59 -36.52
N THR A 381 -19.02 -15.96 -37.45
CA THR A 381 -19.04 -17.27 -38.09
C THR A 381 -17.85 -17.38 -39.06
N PHE A 382 -16.79 -18.06 -38.65
CA PHE A 382 -15.79 -18.56 -39.56
C PHE A 382 -16.16 -19.99 -39.97
N GLY A 383 -16.64 -20.16 -41.18
CA GLY A 383 -16.82 -21.45 -41.82
C GLY A 383 -15.47 -22.10 -42.11
N CYS A 384 -15.22 -23.23 -41.51
CA CYS A 384 -14.12 -24.10 -41.88
C CYS A 384 -14.69 -25.42 -42.39
N ARG A 385 -14.43 -25.70 -43.65
CA ARG A 385 -14.80 -26.94 -44.33
C ARG A 385 -14.03 -28.12 -43.78
N THR A 386 -14.74 -29.18 -43.45
CA THR A 386 -14.18 -30.50 -43.16
C THR A 386 -13.75 -31.23 -44.42
N PRO A 387 -12.74 -32.14 -44.35
CA PRO A 387 -12.76 -33.39 -45.11
C PRO A 387 -12.99 -34.59 -44.17
N ARG A 388 -13.88 -35.47 -44.66
CA ARG A 388 -14.18 -36.80 -44.14
C ARG A 388 -12.98 -37.73 -44.26
N ALA A 389 -12.73 -38.59 -43.25
CA ALA A 389 -12.29 -39.96 -43.42
C ALA A 389 -12.63 -40.81 -42.18
N ARG A 390 -13.31 -41.76 -42.40
CA ARG A 390 -13.75 -43.10 -42.00
C ARG A 390 -12.89 -43.81 -40.95
N GLY A 391 -13.57 -44.53 -40.01
CA GLY A 391 -13.04 -45.71 -39.32
C GLY A 391 -13.50 -45.80 -37.88
N GLY A 392 -14.54 -46.54 -37.56
CA GLY A 392 -14.88 -47.04 -36.22
C GLY A 392 -14.64 -48.54 -36.15
N PRO A 393 -15.14 -49.25 -35.11
CA PRO A 393 -15.05 -49.17 -33.68
C PRO A 393 -14.33 -50.42 -33.06
N PRO A 394 -14.41 -50.85 -31.84
CA PRO A 394 -15.56 -51.02 -30.95
C PRO A 394 -15.34 -50.75 -29.44
N ARG A 395 -16.46 -50.78 -28.75
CA ARG A 395 -16.75 -50.74 -27.33
C ARG A 395 -16.09 -51.83 -26.50
N THR A 396 -15.72 -51.55 -25.23
CA THR A 396 -15.98 -52.46 -24.13
C THR A 396 -16.28 -51.69 -22.83
N SER A 397 -17.12 -52.30 -22.06
CA SER A 397 -17.92 -51.99 -20.91
C SER A 397 -17.17 -51.65 -19.61
N ALA A 398 -17.89 -50.91 -18.75
CA ALA A 398 -17.66 -50.67 -17.32
C ALA A 398 -17.58 -51.96 -16.47
N PRO A 399 -17.13 -51.86 -15.17
CA PRO A 399 -18.11 -51.59 -14.14
C PRO A 399 -17.63 -50.67 -12.98
N THR A 400 -18.68 -50.15 -12.34
CA THR A 400 -18.81 -49.49 -11.03
C THR A 400 -18.14 -50.24 -9.88
N THR A 401 -17.51 -49.52 -8.94
CA THR A 401 -17.72 -49.75 -7.49
C THR A 401 -17.40 -48.50 -6.67
N ASP A 402 -18.38 -48.22 -5.86
CA ASP A 402 -18.45 -47.31 -4.73
C ASP A 402 -17.66 -47.86 -3.55
N ALA A 403 -16.88 -47.01 -2.85
CA ALA A 403 -16.54 -47.25 -1.43
C ALA A 403 -15.86 -46.03 -0.79
N ALA A 404 -16.54 -45.57 0.18
CA ALA A 404 -16.19 -44.59 1.19
C ALA A 404 -14.80 -44.75 1.85
N ARG A 405 -14.12 -43.65 2.15
CA ARG A 405 -13.36 -43.52 3.40
C ARG A 405 -13.34 -42.09 3.92
N ARG A 406 -14.16 -41.89 4.94
CA ARG A 406 -13.96 -40.80 5.93
C ARG A 406 -12.70 -41.09 6.73
N ALA A 407 -11.78 -40.18 6.83
CA ALA A 407 -10.69 -40.19 7.80
C ALA A 407 -10.86 -38.99 8.76
N LYS A 408 -11.05 -39.38 10.03
CA LYS A 408 -11.24 -38.54 11.22
C LYS A 408 -9.95 -37.77 11.59
N TYR A 409 -10.09 -36.51 11.93
CA TYR A 409 -9.07 -35.79 12.72
C TYR A 409 -9.29 -36.04 14.22
N PRO A 410 -8.26 -36.35 15.02
CA PRO A 410 -8.38 -36.44 16.47
C PRO A 410 -8.32 -35.07 17.15
N ARG A 411 -9.28 -34.81 18.03
CA ARG A 411 -9.28 -33.66 18.96
C ARG A 411 -8.25 -33.88 20.05
N ARG A 412 -7.41 -32.86 20.33
CA ARG A 412 -6.54 -32.84 21.53
C ARG A 412 -7.35 -32.52 22.79
N PRO A 413 -7.01 -33.11 23.93
CA PRO A 413 -7.73 -32.92 25.20
C PRO A 413 -7.33 -31.59 25.88
N ARG A 414 -8.31 -30.97 26.53
CA ARG A 414 -8.15 -29.83 27.46
C ARG A 414 -7.32 -30.26 28.67
N ARG A 415 -6.29 -29.48 29.03
CA ARG A 415 -5.64 -29.58 30.34
C ARG A 415 -6.48 -28.81 31.37
N VAL A 416 -6.86 -29.53 32.41
CA VAL A 416 -7.47 -29.04 33.62
C VAL A 416 -6.40 -28.38 34.48
N ALA A 417 -6.70 -27.21 35.00
CA ALA A 417 -5.90 -26.56 36.04
C ALA A 417 -6.00 -27.34 37.35
N SER A 418 -4.86 -27.56 38.01
CA SER A 418 -4.84 -27.93 39.41
C SER A 418 -4.13 -26.84 40.20
N GLU A 419 -4.87 -26.25 41.12
CA GLU A 419 -4.34 -25.47 42.25
C GLU A 419 -3.46 -26.34 43.14
N ARG A 420 -2.38 -25.79 43.62
CA ARG A 420 -1.94 -25.80 45.02
C ARG A 420 -0.46 -25.35 45.20
N ALA A 421 -0.38 -24.50 46.14
CA ALA A 421 0.64 -24.06 47.11
C ALA A 421 1.60 -23.00 46.64
#